data_10d1438dcf933977a70c7ed331850288
#
_entry.id   10d1438dcf933977a70c7ed331850288
#
_cell.length_a   1.000
_cell.length_b   1.000
_cell.length_c   1.000
_cell.angle_alpha   90.00
_cell.angle_beta   90.00
_cell.angle_gamma   90.00
#
_symmetry.space_group_name_H-M   'P 1'
#
loop_
_entity.id
_entity.type
_entity.pdbx_description
1 polymer ?
#
loop_
_entity_poly.entity_id
_entity_poly.type
_entity_poly.pdbx_seq_one_letter_code
_entity_poly.pdbx_strand_id
1 'polypeptide(L)'
;RDEVLVDYNTKREKPDQSPFESMRQHMASCTGLSILLTDAFRAVGIPSRVAGTPNWHDERGNHNWTEVWADGNWYFTEFYFPGQLNNAWFFADAGKAVKNDQQKAIYASSFKPTGTYFPLVWDENIRYVPAANVTDFYTDLYKSHLETISADGNHVPLRIMMFTDNACLQNSEDRVAANLDIFCGKLQMGGGRTAGPTQDMNDVLTFMLEKNQTYTVKYANEAGKMKEVEVKLGEQPVELKLYMK
;
A
#
# COMPACT_ATOMS: atom_id res chain seq x y z
N ARG A 1 5.65 16.68 -8.43
CA ARG A 1 5.72 15.61 -9.42
C ARG A 1 5.88 16.18 -10.82
N ASP A 2 4.97 17.02 -11.25
CA ASP A 2 4.94 17.55 -12.64
C ASP A 2 6.13 18.46 -12.98
N GLU A 3 6.80 19.02 -11.96
CA GLU A 3 8.03 19.82 -12.09
C GLU A 3 9.30 18.95 -12.16
N VAL A 4 9.40 17.93 -11.31
CA VAL A 4 10.62 17.11 -11.20
C VAL A 4 10.61 15.91 -12.16
N LEU A 5 9.46 15.54 -12.73
CA LEU A 5 9.28 14.51 -13.75
C LEU A 5 9.93 13.15 -13.36
N VAL A 6 9.78 12.73 -12.10
CA VAL A 6 10.29 11.44 -11.61
C VAL A 6 9.12 10.48 -11.43
N ASP A 7 9.23 9.29 -11.98
CA ASP A 7 8.23 8.23 -11.84
C ASP A 7 8.82 6.92 -11.28
N TYR A 8 7.96 6.11 -10.68
CA TYR A 8 8.36 4.77 -10.25
C TYR A 8 8.77 3.91 -11.45
N ASN A 9 9.96 3.31 -11.34
CA ASN A 9 10.45 2.43 -12.38
C ASN A 9 11.43 1.40 -11.83
N THR A 10 11.29 0.15 -12.20
CA THR A 10 12.18 -0.94 -11.80
C THR A 10 13.54 -0.90 -12.51
N LYS A 11 13.70 -0.10 -13.57
CA LYS A 11 14.96 0.08 -14.31
C LYS A 11 15.90 1.12 -13.71
N ARG A 12 15.55 1.74 -12.55
CA ARG A 12 16.44 2.64 -11.81
C ARG A 12 17.77 1.96 -11.46
N GLU A 13 18.83 2.75 -11.29
CA GLU A 13 20.17 2.24 -11.00
C GLU A 13 20.27 1.54 -9.63
N LYS A 14 19.63 2.09 -8.58
CA LYS A 14 19.63 1.52 -7.24
C LYS A 14 18.32 1.84 -6.47
N PRO A 15 18.00 1.10 -5.40
CA PRO A 15 16.72 1.29 -4.68
C PRO A 15 16.65 2.61 -3.90
N ASP A 16 17.75 3.09 -3.34
CA ASP A 16 17.87 4.20 -2.39
C ASP A 16 18.51 5.45 -3.03
N GLN A 17 18.12 5.76 -4.27
CA GLN A 17 18.62 6.92 -4.98
C GLN A 17 18.39 8.21 -4.20
N SER A 18 19.41 9.10 -4.22
CA SER A 18 19.27 10.47 -3.77
C SER A 18 18.31 11.27 -4.66
N PRO A 19 17.79 12.43 -4.22
CA PRO A 19 16.97 13.31 -5.05
C PRO A 19 17.62 13.65 -6.41
N PHE A 20 18.93 13.94 -6.43
CA PHE A 20 19.64 14.27 -7.67
C PHE A 20 19.75 13.09 -8.63
N GLU A 21 20.00 11.87 -8.12
CA GLU A 21 20.04 10.65 -8.93
C GLU A 21 18.66 10.35 -9.51
N SER A 22 17.61 10.50 -8.73
CA SER A 22 16.23 10.28 -9.16
C SER A 22 15.81 11.29 -10.24
N MET A 23 16.09 12.58 -10.05
CA MET A 23 15.81 13.62 -11.05
C MET A 23 16.62 13.44 -12.33
N ARG A 24 17.91 13.07 -12.23
CA ARG A 24 18.77 12.81 -13.40
C ARG A 24 18.25 11.65 -14.26
N GLN A 25 17.74 10.61 -13.61
CA GLN A 25 17.25 9.40 -14.29
C GLN A 25 15.76 9.49 -14.69
N HIS A 26 15.03 10.47 -14.17
CA HIS A 26 13.56 10.56 -14.26
C HIS A 26 12.84 9.30 -13.75
N MET A 27 13.50 8.54 -12.87
CA MET A 27 12.95 7.32 -12.31
C MET A 27 13.53 7.01 -10.93
N ALA A 28 12.71 6.37 -10.09
CA ALA A 28 13.11 5.90 -8.78
C ALA A 28 12.30 4.67 -8.33
N SER A 29 12.72 4.06 -7.22
CA SER A 29 11.90 3.10 -6.46
C SER A 29 10.91 3.85 -5.56
N CYS A 30 10.03 3.12 -4.86
CA CYS A 30 9.22 3.70 -3.78
C CYS A 30 10.11 4.35 -2.70
N THR A 31 11.25 3.75 -2.38
CA THR A 31 12.23 4.33 -1.45
C THR A 31 12.83 5.63 -1.99
N GLY A 32 13.30 5.65 -3.24
CA GLY A 32 13.86 6.85 -3.86
C GLY A 32 12.84 7.99 -3.98
N LEU A 33 11.58 7.68 -4.31
CA LEU A 33 10.48 8.65 -4.32
C LEU A 33 10.19 9.20 -2.91
N SER A 34 10.22 8.35 -1.88
CA SER A 34 10.03 8.76 -0.49
C SER A 34 11.18 9.63 0.01
N ILE A 35 12.42 9.31 -0.35
CA ILE A 35 13.60 10.15 -0.04
C ILE A 35 13.45 11.52 -0.71
N LEU A 36 13.13 11.56 -2.00
CA LEU A 36 12.93 12.79 -2.76
C LEU A 36 11.85 13.68 -2.12
N LEU A 37 10.70 13.11 -1.77
CA LEU A 37 9.60 13.84 -1.15
C LEU A 37 9.96 14.32 0.27
N THR A 38 10.60 13.45 1.06
CA THR A 38 11.06 13.80 2.41
C THR A 38 12.04 14.97 2.38
N ASP A 39 13.02 14.95 1.47
CA ASP A 39 13.99 16.01 1.36
C ASP A 39 13.39 17.31 0.79
N ALA A 40 12.39 17.21 -0.09
CA ALA A 40 11.64 18.38 -0.56
C ALA A 40 10.89 19.08 0.59
N PHE A 41 10.23 18.33 1.48
CA PHE A 41 9.60 18.89 2.69
C PHE A 41 10.63 19.57 3.61
N ARG A 42 11.77 18.90 3.85
CA ARG A 42 12.85 19.47 4.68
C ARG A 42 13.42 20.74 4.09
N ALA A 43 13.57 20.81 2.76
CA ALA A 43 14.09 21.99 2.08
C ALA A 43 13.21 23.24 2.28
N VAL A 44 11.92 23.07 2.54
CA VAL A 44 10.99 24.17 2.85
C VAL A 44 10.69 24.30 4.36
N GLY A 45 11.46 23.62 5.20
CA GLY A 45 11.37 23.74 6.67
C GLY A 45 10.29 22.87 7.32
N ILE A 46 9.69 21.92 6.60
CA ILE A 46 8.72 20.98 7.16
C ILE A 46 9.45 19.73 7.66
N PRO A 47 9.40 19.41 8.98
CA PRO A 47 10.01 18.20 9.49
C PRO A 47 9.33 16.97 8.87
N SER A 48 10.14 16.06 8.35
CA SER A 48 9.67 14.89 7.63
C SER A 48 10.64 13.73 7.77
N ARG A 49 10.15 12.51 7.54
CA ARG A 49 10.95 11.29 7.63
C ARG A 49 10.41 10.21 6.69
N VAL A 50 11.27 9.27 6.32
CA VAL A 50 10.85 8.09 5.57
C VAL A 50 10.26 7.07 6.54
N ALA A 51 9.11 6.52 6.19
CA ALA A 51 8.49 5.40 6.86
C ALA A 51 8.29 4.25 5.87
N GLY A 52 8.08 3.03 6.36
CA GLY A 52 7.87 1.87 5.50
C GLY A 52 7.78 0.55 6.25
N THR A 53 7.49 -0.50 5.49
CA THR A 53 7.46 -1.88 5.94
C THR A 53 8.35 -2.76 5.06
N PRO A 54 9.08 -3.73 5.61
CA PRO A 54 9.84 -4.70 4.82
C PRO A 54 8.95 -5.58 3.96
N ASN A 55 7.77 -5.92 4.47
CA ASN A 55 6.80 -6.74 3.76
C ASN A 55 5.38 -6.45 4.26
N TRP A 56 4.42 -6.40 3.37
CA TRP A 56 3.03 -6.28 3.76
C TRP A 56 2.54 -7.51 4.54
N HIS A 57 1.47 -7.35 5.30
CA HIS A 57 0.85 -8.44 6.08
C HIS A 57 0.53 -9.68 5.24
N ASP A 58 0.24 -9.51 3.96
CA ASP A 58 -0.13 -10.53 2.97
C ASP A 58 1.02 -10.91 2.00
N GLU A 59 2.26 -10.53 2.34
CA GLU A 59 3.50 -10.93 1.67
C GLU A 59 3.68 -10.40 0.24
N ARG A 60 3.04 -9.27 -0.10
CA ARG A 60 3.20 -8.61 -1.40
C ARG A 60 4.49 -7.81 -1.58
N GLY A 61 5.41 -7.85 -0.62
CA GLY A 61 6.68 -7.14 -0.63
C GLY A 61 6.69 -5.86 0.20
N ASN A 62 7.76 -5.09 0.06
CA ASN A 62 8.00 -3.86 0.83
C ASN A 62 7.33 -2.64 0.19
N HIS A 63 7.11 -1.63 1.02
CA HIS A 63 6.77 -0.28 0.56
C HIS A 63 7.35 0.77 1.50
N ASN A 64 7.70 1.95 0.92
CA ASN A 64 8.14 3.11 1.67
C ASN A 64 7.35 4.34 1.23
N TRP A 65 7.15 5.26 2.19
CA TRP A 65 6.43 6.52 2.02
C TRP A 65 7.03 7.61 2.90
N THR A 66 6.40 8.76 2.96
CA THR A 66 6.86 9.92 3.74
C THR A 66 5.90 10.19 4.90
N GLU A 67 6.44 10.49 6.07
CA GLU A 67 5.71 11.13 7.16
C GLU A 67 6.15 12.57 7.33
N VAL A 68 5.21 13.47 7.62
CA VAL A 68 5.42 14.89 7.90
C VAL A 68 4.93 15.24 9.29
N TRP A 69 5.61 16.16 9.96
CA TRP A 69 5.22 16.66 11.26
C TRP A 69 4.52 18.01 11.12
N ALA A 70 3.27 18.08 11.57
CA ALA A 70 2.47 19.30 11.60
C ALA A 70 1.59 19.30 12.85
N ASP A 71 1.36 20.46 13.44
CA ASP A 71 0.46 20.67 14.57
C ASP A 71 0.65 19.69 15.74
N GLY A 72 1.90 19.31 16.01
CA GLY A 72 2.23 18.41 17.11
C GLY A 72 2.02 16.92 16.82
N ASN A 73 1.75 16.53 15.58
CA ASN A 73 1.48 15.15 15.18
C ASN A 73 2.23 14.75 13.92
N TRP A 74 2.45 13.45 13.74
CA TRP A 74 2.88 12.85 12.49
C TRP A 74 1.68 12.54 11.62
N TYR A 75 1.85 12.77 10.31
CA TYR A 75 0.90 12.43 9.25
C TYR A 75 1.65 11.73 8.13
N PHE A 76 1.04 10.73 7.50
CA PHE A 76 1.64 10.12 6.32
C PHE A 76 1.11 10.71 5.02
N THR A 77 1.94 10.65 4.00
CA THR A 77 1.65 11.00 2.61
C THR A 77 2.56 10.22 1.68
N GLU A 78 2.30 10.26 0.39
CA GLU A 78 3.17 9.65 -0.60
C GLU A 78 3.29 10.49 -1.87
N PHE A 79 4.25 10.13 -2.73
CA PHE A 79 4.62 10.89 -3.91
C PHE A 79 3.49 11.01 -4.95
N TYR A 80 2.67 9.98 -5.13
CA TYR A 80 1.60 9.95 -6.13
C TYR A 80 0.23 10.39 -5.62
N PHE A 81 0.10 10.68 -4.33
CA PHE A 81 -1.16 11.03 -3.72
C PHE A 81 -1.16 12.49 -3.25
N PRO A 82 -1.27 13.46 -4.17
CA PRO A 82 -1.38 14.87 -3.80
C PRO A 82 -2.77 15.09 -3.18
N GLY A 83 -2.86 15.16 -1.90
CA GLY A 83 -4.16 15.36 -1.31
C GLY A 83 -4.13 15.40 0.21
N GLN A 84 -5.10 14.76 0.79
CA GLN A 84 -5.23 14.73 2.24
C GLN A 84 -4.14 13.90 2.88
N LEU A 85 -3.56 14.43 3.95
CA LEU A 85 -2.68 13.67 4.82
C LEU A 85 -3.45 12.50 5.45
N ASN A 86 -2.75 11.44 5.82
CA ASN A 86 -3.31 10.19 6.34
C ASN A 86 -4.26 9.48 5.36
N ASN A 87 -4.07 9.71 4.08
CA ASN A 87 -4.80 9.03 3.02
C ASN A 87 -3.85 8.61 1.90
N ALA A 88 -3.80 7.31 1.60
CA ALA A 88 -3.03 6.73 0.51
C ALA A 88 -3.55 5.32 0.21
N TRP A 89 -3.24 4.80 -0.98
CA TRP A 89 -3.67 3.47 -1.43
C TRP A 89 -3.28 2.34 -0.47
N PHE A 90 -2.15 2.48 0.22
CA PHE A 90 -1.62 1.47 1.16
C PHE A 90 -2.20 1.55 2.57
N PHE A 91 -3.10 2.48 2.86
CA PHE A 91 -3.57 2.72 4.24
C PHE A 91 -4.23 1.48 4.86
N ALA A 92 -5.03 0.75 4.07
CA ALA A 92 -5.65 -0.50 4.52
C ALA A 92 -4.62 -1.61 4.82
N ASP A 93 -3.52 -1.67 4.07
CA ASP A 93 -2.42 -2.61 4.30
C ASP A 93 -1.60 -2.21 5.53
N ALA A 94 -1.30 -0.93 5.67
CA ALA A 94 -0.62 -0.39 6.85
C ALA A 94 -1.43 -0.62 8.14
N GLY A 95 -2.75 -0.51 8.06
CA GLY A 95 -3.66 -0.81 9.16
C GLY A 95 -3.72 -2.27 9.60
N LYS A 96 -3.18 -3.19 8.79
CA LYS A 96 -3.08 -4.62 9.09
C LYS A 96 -1.65 -5.06 9.44
N ALA A 97 -0.73 -4.13 9.60
CA ALA A 97 0.65 -4.41 9.97
C ALA A 97 0.74 -5.12 11.34
N VAL A 98 1.79 -5.93 11.54
CA VAL A 98 1.96 -6.76 12.74
C VAL A 98 3.16 -6.28 13.54
N LYS A 99 2.92 -5.57 14.64
CA LYS A 99 3.94 -4.90 15.47
C LYS A 99 5.10 -5.78 15.91
N ASN A 100 4.82 -7.01 16.28
CA ASN A 100 5.81 -7.94 16.84
C ASN A 100 6.46 -8.85 15.78
N ASP A 101 6.09 -8.70 14.52
CA ASP A 101 6.74 -9.34 13.39
C ASP A 101 7.65 -8.33 12.69
N GLN A 102 8.97 -8.54 12.79
CA GLN A 102 9.96 -7.62 12.23
C GLN A 102 9.82 -7.41 10.72
N GLN A 103 9.29 -8.38 10.01
CA GLN A 103 9.07 -8.30 8.57
C GLN A 103 7.76 -7.58 8.22
N LYS A 104 6.77 -7.58 9.12
CA LYS A 104 5.41 -7.05 8.87
C LYS A 104 5.10 -5.81 9.70
N ALA A 105 6.06 -5.31 10.47
CA ALA A 105 5.93 -4.07 11.22
C ALA A 105 6.23 -2.84 10.35
N ILE A 106 5.77 -1.69 10.80
CA ILE A 106 6.06 -0.40 10.17
C ILE A 106 7.12 0.33 10.98
N TYR A 107 8.11 0.83 10.27
CA TYR A 107 9.23 1.60 10.83
C TYR A 107 9.26 2.99 10.25
N ALA A 108 9.62 3.98 11.06
CA ALA A 108 9.91 5.33 10.61
C ALA A 108 11.34 5.71 10.99
N SER A 109 12.08 6.32 10.06
CA SER A 109 13.45 6.76 10.31
C SER A 109 13.49 7.79 11.44
N SER A 110 14.55 7.73 12.26
CA SER A 110 14.72 8.58 13.43
C SER A 110 15.99 9.42 13.31
N PHE A 111 15.92 10.66 13.81
CA PHE A 111 17.09 11.54 13.95
C PHE A 111 17.95 11.22 15.20
N LYS A 112 17.47 10.31 16.04
CA LYS A 112 18.15 9.89 17.27
C LYS A 112 18.35 8.38 17.26
N PRO A 113 19.42 7.88 17.89
CA PRO A 113 19.57 6.44 18.12
C PRO A 113 18.37 5.90 18.90
N THR A 114 17.81 4.78 18.45
CA THR A 114 16.63 4.12 19.03
C THR A 114 16.91 2.69 19.48
N GLY A 115 18.09 2.17 19.16
CA GLY A 115 18.42 0.75 19.34
C GLY A 115 17.87 -0.17 18.27
N THR A 116 17.03 0.34 17.36
CA THR A 116 16.54 -0.36 16.18
C THR A 116 16.93 0.40 14.92
N TYR A 117 16.90 -0.27 13.77
CA TYR A 117 17.29 0.29 12.49
C TYR A 117 16.18 0.14 11.46
N PHE A 118 16.16 1.05 10.49
CA PHE A 118 15.24 0.97 9.36
C PHE A 118 15.59 -0.27 8.51
N PRO A 119 14.65 -1.17 8.27
CA PRO A 119 14.93 -2.39 7.54
C PRO A 119 15.09 -2.09 6.05
N LEU A 120 16.31 -2.23 5.55
CA LEU A 120 16.64 -2.08 4.13
C LEU A 120 16.59 -3.46 3.48
N VAL A 121 15.51 -3.77 2.77
CA VAL A 121 15.26 -5.11 2.19
C VAL A 121 16.25 -5.52 1.11
N TRP A 122 17.01 -4.58 0.55
CA TRP A 122 18.06 -4.83 -0.44
C TRP A 122 19.45 -5.08 0.19
N ASP A 123 19.63 -4.74 1.47
CA ASP A 123 20.82 -5.05 2.26
C ASP A 123 20.49 -5.07 3.76
N GLU A 124 20.17 -6.23 4.26
CA GLU A 124 19.77 -6.44 5.66
C GLU A 124 20.90 -6.22 6.66
N ASN A 125 22.16 -6.08 6.21
CA ASN A 125 23.31 -5.84 7.08
C ASN A 125 23.47 -4.36 7.44
N ILE A 126 22.81 -3.46 6.73
CA ILE A 126 22.89 -2.02 6.99
C ILE A 126 22.23 -1.69 8.33
N ARG A 127 22.97 -1.00 9.20
CA ARG A 127 22.56 -0.62 10.56
C ARG A 127 22.90 0.85 10.88
N TYR A 128 22.89 1.74 9.88
CA TYR A 128 23.23 3.14 10.10
C TYR A 128 22.02 4.09 10.06
N VAL A 129 20.81 3.62 9.70
CA VAL A 129 19.60 4.44 9.73
C VAL A 129 18.78 4.06 10.97
N PRO A 130 18.83 4.85 12.07
CA PRO A 130 18.01 4.57 13.24
C PRO A 130 16.52 4.64 12.88
N ALA A 131 15.70 3.80 13.49
CA ALA A 131 14.26 3.77 13.25
C ALA A 131 13.46 3.49 14.52
N ALA A 132 12.24 3.96 14.55
CA ALA A 132 11.24 3.60 15.55
C ALA A 132 10.18 2.68 14.92
N ASN A 133 9.71 1.68 15.66
CA ASN A 133 8.53 0.92 15.29
C ASN A 133 7.29 1.78 15.54
N VAL A 134 6.59 2.13 14.48
CA VAL A 134 5.40 3.02 14.52
C VAL A 134 4.12 2.30 14.12
N THR A 135 4.11 0.98 14.19
CA THR A 135 2.98 0.14 13.74
C THR A 135 1.67 0.54 14.40
N ASP A 136 1.67 0.78 15.71
CA ASP A 136 0.44 1.14 16.46
C ASP A 136 -0.21 2.41 15.88
N PHE A 137 0.57 3.39 15.45
CA PHE A 137 0.03 4.60 14.83
C PHE A 137 -0.85 4.28 13.62
N TYR A 138 -0.41 3.38 12.75
CA TYR A 138 -1.16 3.00 11.55
C TYR A 138 -2.36 2.11 11.85
N THR A 139 -2.19 1.13 12.72
CA THR A 139 -3.27 0.20 13.09
C THR A 139 -4.41 0.92 13.81
N ASP A 140 -4.09 1.82 14.75
CA ASP A 140 -5.09 2.58 15.51
C ASP A 140 -5.79 3.61 14.61
N LEU A 141 -5.02 4.30 13.75
CA LEU A 141 -5.59 5.27 12.81
C LEU A 141 -6.54 4.59 11.83
N TYR A 142 -6.16 3.43 11.29
CA TYR A 142 -6.99 2.68 10.35
C TYR A 142 -8.26 2.12 11.03
N LYS A 143 -8.14 1.64 12.26
CA LYS A 143 -9.31 1.21 13.05
C LYS A 143 -10.31 2.34 13.22
N SER A 144 -9.86 3.52 13.62
CA SER A 144 -10.72 4.71 13.75
C SER A 144 -11.33 5.14 12.41
N HIS A 145 -10.57 5.02 11.32
CA HIS A 145 -11.07 5.27 9.98
C HIS A 145 -12.20 4.30 9.61
N LEU A 146 -12.03 2.99 9.85
CA LEU A 146 -13.07 2.00 9.59
C LEU A 146 -14.35 2.25 10.39
N GLU A 147 -14.24 2.66 11.65
CA GLU A 147 -15.38 3.06 12.47
C GLU A 147 -16.13 4.23 11.85
N THR A 148 -15.41 5.24 11.36
CA THR A 148 -15.97 6.42 10.71
C THR A 148 -16.71 6.07 9.42
N ILE A 149 -16.06 5.36 8.49
CA ILE A 149 -16.67 5.00 7.20
C ILE A 149 -17.79 3.96 7.31
N SER A 150 -17.78 3.16 8.38
CA SER A 150 -18.87 2.23 8.66
C SER A 150 -20.13 2.97 9.16
N ALA A 151 -19.95 4.12 9.82
CA ALA A 151 -21.02 4.92 10.36
C ALA A 151 -21.60 5.95 9.37
N ASP A 152 -20.82 6.34 8.34
CA ASP A 152 -21.21 7.42 7.41
C ASP A 152 -22.31 7.02 6.40
N GLY A 153 -22.57 5.73 6.25
CA GLY A 153 -23.55 5.18 5.32
C GLY A 153 -23.20 5.36 3.83
N ASN A 154 -22.02 5.88 3.51
CA ASN A 154 -21.59 6.16 2.13
C ASN A 154 -20.68 5.08 1.53
N HIS A 155 -20.26 4.12 2.33
CA HIS A 155 -19.36 3.04 1.91
C HIS A 155 -20.08 1.68 1.93
N VAL A 156 -19.65 0.80 1.02
CA VAL A 156 -20.10 -0.60 0.95
C VAL A 156 -18.90 -1.52 0.75
N PRO A 157 -18.96 -2.76 1.25
CA PRO A 157 -17.88 -3.72 1.01
C PRO A 157 -17.95 -4.26 -0.42
N LEU A 158 -16.79 -4.21 -1.08
CA LEU A 158 -16.47 -5.03 -2.26
C LEU A 158 -15.64 -6.22 -1.79
N ARG A 159 -16.19 -7.43 -1.93
CA ARG A 159 -15.55 -8.70 -1.60
C ARG A 159 -15.05 -9.37 -2.86
N ILE A 160 -13.76 -9.74 -2.89
CA ILE A 160 -13.14 -10.29 -4.10
C ILE A 160 -12.60 -11.69 -3.82
N MET A 161 -12.97 -12.63 -4.66
CA MET A 161 -12.46 -13.98 -4.69
C MET A 161 -11.85 -14.27 -6.05
N MET A 162 -10.72 -14.99 -6.07
CA MET A 162 -10.07 -15.46 -7.29
C MET A 162 -10.15 -16.97 -7.36
N PHE A 163 -10.52 -17.48 -8.52
CA PHE A 163 -10.63 -18.90 -8.82
C PHE A 163 -9.75 -19.30 -10.01
N THR A 164 -9.51 -20.59 -10.18
CA THR A 164 -8.69 -21.13 -11.28
C THR A 164 -9.28 -20.81 -12.64
N ASP A 165 -10.57 -21.07 -12.85
CA ASP A 165 -11.32 -20.75 -14.07
C ASP A 165 -12.84 -20.65 -13.78
N ASN A 166 -13.62 -20.25 -14.76
CA ASN A 166 -15.06 -20.06 -14.63
C ASN A 166 -15.86 -21.37 -14.68
N ALA A 167 -15.23 -22.49 -15.02
CA ALA A 167 -15.85 -23.82 -15.07
C ALA A 167 -15.66 -24.63 -13.78
N CYS A 168 -14.82 -24.15 -12.83
CA CYS A 168 -14.57 -24.82 -11.56
C CYS A 168 -15.81 -24.78 -10.64
N LEU A 169 -15.82 -25.63 -9.61
CA LEU A 169 -16.90 -25.70 -8.63
C LEU A 169 -16.98 -24.53 -7.67
N GLN A 170 -15.94 -23.63 -7.70
CA GLN A 170 -15.82 -22.46 -6.84
C GLN A 170 -15.84 -22.80 -5.33
N ASN A 171 -15.27 -23.94 -4.99
CA ASN A 171 -15.01 -24.35 -3.61
C ASN A 171 -13.65 -23.84 -3.11
N SER A 172 -13.24 -24.19 -1.87
CA SER A 172 -11.96 -23.77 -1.31
C SER A 172 -10.77 -24.18 -2.17
N GLU A 173 -10.78 -25.40 -2.72
CA GLU A 173 -9.66 -25.96 -3.49
C GLU A 173 -9.44 -25.24 -4.82
N ASP A 174 -10.49 -24.63 -5.35
CA ASP A 174 -10.44 -23.85 -6.60
C ASP A 174 -9.92 -22.42 -6.42
N ARG A 175 -9.78 -21.95 -5.16
CA ARG A 175 -9.32 -20.59 -4.87
C ARG A 175 -7.86 -20.41 -5.23
N VAL A 176 -7.52 -19.19 -5.66
CA VAL A 176 -6.16 -18.80 -6.01
C VAL A 176 -5.76 -17.57 -5.22
N ALA A 177 -4.60 -17.63 -4.56
CA ALA A 177 -3.97 -16.45 -3.94
C ALA A 177 -3.29 -15.61 -5.03
N ALA A 178 -3.93 -14.53 -5.43
CA ALA A 178 -3.45 -13.63 -6.48
C ALA A 178 -3.43 -12.18 -6.00
N ASN A 179 -2.39 -11.43 -6.40
CA ASN A 179 -2.28 -10.02 -6.12
C ASN A 179 -3.20 -9.23 -7.07
N LEU A 180 -3.83 -8.20 -6.54
CA LEU A 180 -4.65 -7.29 -7.32
C LEU A 180 -4.58 -5.86 -6.77
N ASP A 181 -4.90 -4.90 -7.63
CA ASP A 181 -5.02 -3.49 -7.30
C ASP A 181 -6.40 -2.96 -7.69
N ILE A 182 -6.90 -1.99 -6.95
CA ILE A 182 -8.19 -1.32 -7.19
C ILE A 182 -7.94 0.15 -7.52
N PHE A 183 -8.60 0.61 -8.57
CA PHE A 183 -8.52 2.00 -9.04
C PHE A 183 -9.90 2.64 -9.12
N CYS A 184 -9.95 3.94 -8.84
CA CYS A 184 -11.04 4.83 -9.24
C CYS A 184 -10.47 5.82 -10.27
N GLY A 185 -10.83 5.65 -11.55
CA GLY A 185 -10.16 6.34 -12.64
C GLY A 185 -8.66 6.02 -12.68
N LYS A 186 -7.79 7.04 -12.47
CA LYS A 186 -6.34 6.88 -12.44
C LYS A 186 -5.77 6.71 -11.02
N LEU A 187 -6.59 6.92 -10.00
CA LEU A 187 -6.16 6.87 -8.61
C LEU A 187 -6.24 5.44 -8.08
N GLN A 188 -5.14 4.92 -7.57
CA GLN A 188 -5.12 3.65 -6.87
C GLN A 188 -5.78 3.82 -5.49
N MET A 189 -6.81 3.04 -5.22
CA MET A 189 -7.59 3.08 -3.97
C MET A 189 -7.14 2.02 -2.96
N GLY A 190 -6.46 0.99 -3.43
CA GLY A 190 -5.96 -0.08 -2.59
C GLY A 190 -5.34 -1.20 -3.40
N GLY A 191 -4.83 -2.18 -2.69
CA GLY A 191 -4.35 -3.43 -3.24
C GLY A 191 -4.49 -4.55 -2.21
N GLY A 192 -4.33 -5.78 -2.62
CA GLY A 192 -4.42 -6.92 -1.72
C GLY A 192 -4.13 -8.22 -2.41
N ARG A 193 -4.10 -9.29 -1.62
CA ARG A 193 -3.95 -10.65 -2.08
C ARG A 193 -5.20 -11.45 -1.72
N THR A 194 -5.80 -12.09 -2.71
CA THR A 194 -6.94 -12.99 -2.49
C THR A 194 -6.52 -14.23 -1.71
N ALA A 195 -7.44 -14.79 -0.94
CA ALA A 195 -7.18 -16.02 -0.21
C ALA A 195 -7.04 -17.22 -1.16
N GLY A 196 -6.11 -18.12 -0.83
CA GLY A 196 -5.82 -19.33 -1.57
C GLY A 196 -6.56 -20.56 -1.05
N PRO A 197 -6.23 -21.76 -1.56
CA PRO A 197 -6.99 -23.00 -1.29
C PRO A 197 -6.87 -23.51 0.15
N THR A 198 -5.84 -23.09 0.89
CA THR A 198 -5.59 -23.52 2.28
C THR A 198 -6.19 -22.61 3.34
N GLN A 199 -6.78 -21.48 2.93
CA GLN A 199 -7.38 -20.50 3.83
C GLN A 199 -8.89 -20.77 4.00
N ASP A 200 -9.45 -20.29 5.12
CA ASP A 200 -10.87 -20.44 5.41
C ASP A 200 -11.74 -19.76 4.32
N MET A 201 -12.89 -20.35 4.02
CA MET A 201 -13.82 -19.78 3.01
C MET A 201 -14.34 -18.39 3.39
N ASN A 202 -14.33 -18.06 4.67
CA ASN A 202 -14.69 -16.72 5.17
C ASN A 202 -13.56 -15.68 5.02
N ASP A 203 -12.33 -16.14 4.74
CA ASP A 203 -11.21 -15.25 4.42
C ASP A 203 -11.40 -14.70 3.02
N VAL A 204 -12.04 -13.55 2.92
CA VAL A 204 -12.31 -12.88 1.64
C VAL A 204 -11.67 -11.51 1.63
N LEU A 205 -10.87 -11.23 0.60
CA LEU A 205 -10.30 -9.91 0.40
C LEU A 205 -11.43 -8.89 0.25
N THR A 206 -11.48 -7.95 1.20
CA THR A 206 -12.58 -6.99 1.30
C THR A 206 -12.04 -5.56 1.34
N PHE A 207 -12.64 -4.70 0.54
CA PHE A 207 -12.40 -3.25 0.52
C PHE A 207 -13.69 -2.52 0.86
N MET A 208 -13.61 -1.55 1.77
CA MET A 208 -14.70 -0.59 2.03
C MET A 208 -14.54 0.59 1.07
N LEU A 209 -15.45 0.72 0.12
CA LEU A 209 -15.37 1.67 -0.97
C LEU A 209 -16.64 2.52 -1.07
N GLU A 210 -16.50 3.74 -1.59
CA GLU A 210 -17.62 4.65 -1.77
C GLU A 210 -18.68 4.09 -2.72
N LYS A 211 -19.93 4.30 -2.35
CA LYS A 211 -21.12 3.99 -3.16
C LYS A 211 -21.16 4.81 -4.44
N ASN A 212 -21.91 4.31 -5.41
CA ASN A 212 -22.23 5.01 -6.66
C ASN A 212 -21.01 5.40 -7.51
N GLN A 213 -19.86 4.73 -7.27
CA GLN A 213 -18.63 4.85 -8.02
C GLN A 213 -18.37 3.62 -8.87
N THR A 214 -17.57 3.79 -9.93
CA THR A 214 -17.06 2.69 -10.75
C THR A 214 -15.58 2.49 -10.44
N TYR A 215 -15.22 1.27 -10.11
CA TYR A 215 -13.84 0.88 -9.81
C TYR A 215 -13.32 -0.09 -10.85
N THR A 216 -12.02 -0.07 -11.09
CA THR A 216 -11.31 -1.02 -11.94
C THR A 216 -10.43 -1.90 -11.09
N VAL A 217 -10.65 -3.19 -11.11
CA VAL A 217 -9.79 -4.21 -10.48
C VAL A 217 -8.80 -4.69 -11.52
N LYS A 218 -7.50 -4.61 -11.19
CA LYS A 218 -6.40 -5.03 -12.06
C LYS A 218 -5.63 -6.18 -11.42
N TYR A 219 -5.36 -7.21 -12.20
CA TYR A 219 -4.57 -8.38 -11.77
C TYR A 219 -3.86 -9.03 -12.96
N ALA A 220 -2.78 -9.76 -12.69
CA ALA A 220 -2.15 -10.59 -13.72
C ALA A 220 -2.82 -11.98 -13.73
N ASN A 221 -3.19 -12.45 -14.92
CA ASN A 221 -3.69 -13.82 -15.08
C ASN A 221 -2.55 -14.86 -15.04
N GLU A 222 -2.88 -16.16 -15.15
CA GLU A 222 -1.90 -17.26 -15.11
C GLU A 222 -0.77 -17.11 -16.13
N ALA A 223 -1.02 -16.50 -17.29
CA ALA A 223 -0.02 -16.22 -18.31
C ALA A 223 0.77 -14.90 -18.06
N GLY A 224 0.58 -14.25 -16.92
CA GLY A 224 1.20 -12.96 -16.59
C GLY A 224 0.62 -11.76 -17.34
N LYS A 225 -0.47 -11.94 -18.09
CA LYS A 225 -1.13 -10.85 -18.79
C LYS A 225 -2.05 -10.07 -17.85
N MET A 226 -1.91 -8.75 -17.84
CA MET A 226 -2.80 -7.87 -17.08
C MET A 226 -4.23 -7.95 -17.58
N LYS A 227 -5.14 -8.17 -16.63
CA LYS A 227 -6.60 -8.13 -16.78
C LYS A 227 -7.14 -6.94 -16.03
N GLU A 228 -8.20 -6.34 -16.56
CA GLU A 228 -8.94 -5.25 -15.95
C GLU A 228 -10.42 -5.61 -15.94
N VAL A 229 -11.04 -5.47 -14.76
CA VAL A 229 -12.48 -5.74 -14.58
C VAL A 229 -13.11 -4.52 -13.92
N GLU A 230 -14.10 -3.94 -14.57
CA GLU A 230 -14.89 -2.84 -14.01
C GLU A 230 -15.98 -3.38 -13.10
N VAL A 231 -16.16 -2.74 -11.96
CA VAL A 231 -17.23 -3.00 -11.00
C VAL A 231 -17.87 -1.69 -10.57
N LYS A 232 -19.18 -1.58 -10.75
CA LYS A 232 -19.97 -0.44 -10.26
C LYS A 232 -20.58 -0.80 -8.92
N LEU A 233 -20.26 -0.02 -7.90
CA LEU A 233 -20.86 -0.16 -6.59
C LEU A 233 -22.14 0.64 -6.49
N GLY A 234 -23.19 0.03 -5.94
CA GLY A 234 -24.45 0.66 -5.62
C GLY A 234 -24.64 0.74 -4.11
N GLU A 235 -25.88 0.55 -3.65
CA GLU A 235 -26.24 0.63 -2.23
C GLU A 235 -25.95 -0.66 -1.44
N GLN A 236 -25.72 -1.77 -2.12
CA GLN A 236 -25.54 -3.09 -1.51
C GLN A 236 -24.11 -3.59 -1.64
N PRO A 237 -23.65 -4.45 -0.70
CA PRO A 237 -22.39 -5.18 -0.83
C PRO A 237 -22.28 -5.91 -2.17
N VAL A 238 -21.09 -5.92 -2.75
CA VAL A 238 -20.81 -6.63 -4.01
C VAL A 238 -19.81 -7.74 -3.77
N GLU A 239 -20.10 -8.94 -4.29
CA GLU A 239 -19.16 -10.05 -4.38
C GLU A 239 -18.67 -10.18 -5.84
N LEU A 240 -17.37 -10.02 -6.03
CA LEU A 240 -16.72 -10.12 -7.34
C LEU A 240 -15.90 -11.42 -7.40
N LYS A 241 -16.26 -12.27 -8.35
CA LYS A 241 -15.51 -13.50 -8.65
C LYS A 241 -14.65 -13.25 -9.89
N LEU A 242 -13.35 -13.47 -9.74
CA LEU A 242 -12.34 -13.33 -10.79
C LEU A 242 -11.75 -14.70 -11.12
N TYR A 243 -11.15 -14.82 -12.31
CA TYR A 243 -10.61 -16.07 -12.82
C TYR A 243 -9.22 -15.88 -13.41
N MET A 244 -8.33 -16.84 -13.13
CA MET A 244 -6.94 -16.81 -13.59
C MET A 244 -6.79 -17.16 -15.08
N LYS A 245 -7.70 -17.93 -15.63
CA LYS A 245 -7.73 -18.33 -17.05
C LYS A 245 -8.62 -17.44 -17.90
#